data_572c92703e52c0be9ac5de3d693d7639
#
_entry.id   572c92703e52c0be9ac5de3d693d7639
#
_cell.length_a   1.000
_cell.length_b   1.000
_cell.length_c   1.000
_cell.angle_alpha   90.00
_cell.angle_beta   90.00
_cell.angle_gamma   90.00
#
_symmetry.space_group_name_H-M   'P 1'
#
loop_
_entity.id
_entity.type
_entity.pdbx_description
1 polymer ?
#
loop_
_entity_poly.entity_id
_entity_poly.type
_entity_poly.pdbx_seq_one_letter_code
_entity_poly.pdbx_strand_id
1 'polypeptide(L)'
;MIKNADLFSKFSKILSILVVAGLYSTTDLTFSMANYKLFEPDLGLVCSGAGDLMTAVVDIVVFFSERIYYAVKQRSFAPLFHNNLDSIELEVELAETINHWELYRSGNLEKVAGIEPLDLLCSLERISDKLRSMMMVSKGLDKKLLENKFREVTKILSDFQMIRGNSAFRRAPFAIEYFGASSVGKSTISKQTSHYLFTGAGLDTSDLKKYNYVSGKKHWDGARSDMLELIIDDHANPRSEFVETSPCDVLIKACNNVPFSPPMADLVHKDKVSIAPELVSLSTNQEDLDAHKYTVNPLSAQRRMTVVAEVEVRPEFEKIVQGKPRGVDTAAVIRSQTVDGVFIPQPYDDIWHVTVKEVVPGPHINSVGTYSIVEYEGHKMEKISMREWLNYVAIKFKEHREHQFKLARTALEIPVVHKCPHEECNQIAGYCLMHTAPQF
;
A
#
# COMPACT_ATOMS: atom_id res chain seq x y z
N MET A 1 -7.56 -34.96 -37.35
CA MET A 1 -6.99 -35.78 -36.26
C MET A 1 -5.61 -36.41 -36.58
N ILE A 2 -5.39 -36.95 -37.79
CA ILE A 2 -4.15 -37.69 -38.09
C ILE A 2 -2.93 -36.78 -38.29
N LYS A 3 -3.07 -35.53 -38.75
CA LYS A 3 -1.95 -34.60 -39.00
C LYS A 3 -1.28 -34.07 -37.72
N ASN A 4 -2.00 -33.95 -36.62
CA ASN A 4 -1.45 -33.47 -35.35
C ASN A 4 -0.63 -34.52 -34.61
N ALA A 5 -0.89 -35.81 -34.85
CA ALA A 5 -0.15 -36.92 -34.25
C ALA A 5 1.29 -37.01 -34.78
N ASP A 6 1.55 -36.67 -36.06
CA ASP A 6 2.90 -36.70 -36.66
C ASP A 6 3.74 -35.50 -36.18
N LEU A 7 3.17 -34.32 -36.02
CA LEU A 7 3.83 -33.17 -35.44
C LEU A 7 4.21 -33.42 -33.97
N PHE A 8 3.32 -34.02 -33.20
CA PHE A 8 3.57 -34.40 -31.83
C PHE A 8 4.66 -35.48 -31.72
N SER A 9 4.66 -36.48 -32.61
CA SER A 9 5.71 -37.49 -32.65
C SER A 9 7.10 -36.86 -32.92
N LYS A 10 7.16 -35.86 -33.82
CA LYS A 10 8.40 -35.13 -34.11
C LYS A 10 8.85 -34.27 -32.94
N PHE A 11 7.90 -33.62 -32.27
CA PHE A 11 8.17 -32.83 -31.08
C PHE A 11 8.62 -33.69 -29.89
N SER A 12 7.97 -34.81 -29.66
CA SER A 12 8.37 -35.78 -28.64
C SER A 12 9.81 -36.30 -28.87
N LYS A 13 10.21 -36.48 -30.14
CA LYS A 13 11.58 -36.88 -30.48
C LYS A 13 12.58 -35.75 -30.18
N ILE A 14 12.25 -34.48 -30.45
CA ILE A 14 13.12 -33.34 -30.12
C ILE A 14 13.26 -33.21 -28.60
N LEU A 15 12.18 -33.38 -27.87
CA LEU A 15 12.20 -33.34 -26.39
C LEU A 15 13.05 -34.50 -25.83
N SER A 16 12.93 -35.69 -26.40
CA SER A 16 13.73 -36.84 -26.01
C SER A 16 15.24 -36.61 -26.28
N ILE A 17 15.59 -35.93 -27.36
CA ILE A 17 16.97 -35.57 -27.69
C ILE A 17 17.51 -34.53 -26.65
N LEU A 18 16.71 -33.59 -26.23
CA LEU A 18 17.08 -32.58 -25.21
C LEU A 18 17.29 -33.23 -23.84
N VAL A 19 16.49 -34.23 -23.49
CA VAL A 19 16.64 -35.02 -22.27
C VAL A 19 17.92 -35.88 -22.31
N VAL A 20 18.20 -36.55 -23.45
CA VAL A 20 19.40 -37.38 -23.67
C VAL A 20 20.66 -36.49 -23.71
N ALA A 21 20.59 -35.28 -24.20
CA ALA A 21 21.71 -34.32 -24.21
C ALA A 21 22.08 -33.77 -22.83
N GLY A 22 21.46 -34.24 -21.75
CA GLY A 22 21.77 -33.81 -20.38
C GLY A 22 21.33 -32.37 -20.02
N LEU A 23 20.57 -31.74 -20.90
CA LEU A 23 19.98 -30.42 -20.65
C LEU A 23 18.77 -30.51 -19.70
N TYR A 24 18.39 -31.73 -19.29
CA TYR A 24 17.28 -31.99 -18.40
C TYR A 24 17.47 -33.18 -17.46
N SER A 25 17.09 -33.00 -16.21
CA SER A 25 16.96 -34.10 -15.22
C SER A 25 15.57 -34.71 -15.33
N THR A 26 15.51 -36.04 -15.46
CA THR A 26 14.28 -36.83 -15.66
C THR A 26 13.37 -36.93 -14.42
N THR A 27 13.72 -36.28 -13.31
CA THR A 27 13.02 -36.44 -12.02
C THR A 27 11.74 -35.63 -11.90
N ASP A 28 11.51 -34.63 -12.78
CA ASP A 28 10.37 -33.72 -12.66
C ASP A 28 9.32 -33.82 -13.79
N LEU A 29 9.47 -34.74 -14.72
CA LEU A 29 8.55 -34.93 -15.84
C LEU A 29 7.75 -36.23 -15.74
N THR A 30 6.65 -36.21 -15.01
CA THR A 30 5.56 -37.14 -15.27
C THR A 30 4.78 -36.64 -16.49
N PHE A 31 5.15 -37.10 -17.66
CA PHE A 31 4.41 -36.87 -18.89
C PHE A 31 3.09 -37.64 -18.83
N SER A 32 2.00 -36.98 -18.47
CA SER A 32 0.66 -37.55 -18.52
C SER A 32 -0.04 -37.12 -19.82
N MET A 33 -0.88 -38.04 -20.37
CA MET A 33 -1.75 -37.71 -21.52
C MET A 33 -2.69 -36.52 -21.30
N ALA A 34 -2.85 -36.07 -20.06
CA ALA A 34 -3.59 -34.86 -19.70
C ALA A 34 -2.87 -33.60 -20.13
N ASN A 35 -1.53 -33.58 -20.17
CA ASN A 35 -0.76 -32.42 -20.63
C ASN A 35 -0.82 -32.25 -22.16
N TYR A 36 -1.18 -33.33 -22.87
CA TYR A 36 -1.33 -33.33 -24.33
C TYR A 36 -2.58 -32.54 -24.81
N LYS A 37 -3.63 -32.50 -24.04
CA LYS A 37 -4.86 -31.75 -24.37
C LYS A 37 -4.68 -30.23 -24.33
N LEU A 38 -3.64 -29.71 -23.72
CA LEU A 38 -3.29 -28.30 -23.68
C LEU A 38 -2.81 -27.75 -25.05
N PHE A 39 -2.37 -28.66 -25.94
CA PHE A 39 -1.88 -28.31 -27.29
C PHE A 39 -2.98 -28.36 -28.38
N GLU A 40 -4.16 -28.89 -28.06
CA GLU A 40 -5.17 -29.24 -29.07
C GLU A 40 -5.95 -28.07 -29.69
N PRO A 41 -6.22 -26.92 -29.02
CA PRO A 41 -7.17 -25.93 -29.55
C PRO A 41 -6.63 -24.99 -30.62
N ASP A 42 -5.33 -24.68 -30.63
CA ASP A 42 -4.80 -23.57 -31.46
C ASP A 42 -4.05 -24.02 -32.72
N LEU A 43 -3.83 -25.31 -32.90
CA LEU A 43 -3.25 -25.89 -34.12
C LEU A 43 -4.27 -26.29 -35.18
N GLY A 44 -5.47 -25.73 -35.13
CA GLY A 44 -6.54 -25.87 -36.11
C GLY A 44 -6.28 -25.14 -37.43
N LEU A 45 -5.04 -25.12 -37.92
CA LEU A 45 -4.68 -24.58 -39.23
C LEU A 45 -5.12 -25.56 -40.33
N VAL A 46 -6.23 -25.24 -40.97
CA VAL A 46 -6.62 -25.82 -42.25
C VAL A 46 -5.73 -25.21 -43.32
N CYS A 47 -4.58 -25.84 -43.59
CA CYS A 47 -3.69 -25.44 -44.71
C CYS A 47 -4.36 -25.77 -46.04
N SER A 48 -4.77 -24.77 -46.81
CA SER A 48 -5.37 -24.93 -48.14
C SER A 48 -4.42 -24.76 -49.32
N GLY A 49 -3.14 -24.39 -49.08
CA GLY A 49 -2.15 -24.19 -50.14
C GLY A 49 -0.68 -24.22 -49.66
N ALA A 50 0.26 -24.27 -50.59
CA ALA A 50 1.70 -24.31 -50.30
C ALA A 50 2.22 -23.00 -49.65
N GLY A 51 1.60 -21.85 -49.89
CA GLY A 51 1.90 -20.57 -49.23
C GLY A 51 1.50 -20.57 -47.75
N ASP A 52 0.37 -21.18 -47.43
CA ASP A 52 -0.14 -21.29 -46.07
C ASP A 52 0.72 -22.24 -45.22
N LEU A 53 1.32 -23.26 -45.87
CA LEU A 53 2.23 -24.20 -45.20
C LEU A 53 3.54 -23.50 -44.76
N MET A 54 4.05 -22.62 -45.62
CA MET A 54 5.28 -21.86 -45.34
C MET A 54 5.06 -20.86 -44.21
N THR A 55 3.93 -20.15 -44.22
CA THR A 55 3.52 -19.22 -43.15
C THR A 55 3.31 -19.96 -41.86
N ALA A 56 2.61 -21.12 -41.86
CA ALA A 56 2.42 -21.94 -40.71
C ALA A 56 3.74 -22.49 -40.08
N VAL A 57 4.70 -22.83 -40.92
CA VAL A 57 6.04 -23.24 -40.46
C VAL A 57 6.79 -22.07 -39.84
N VAL A 58 6.73 -20.87 -40.41
CA VAL A 58 7.34 -19.67 -39.84
C VAL A 58 6.69 -19.34 -38.52
N ASP A 59 5.37 -19.34 -38.43
CA ASP A 59 4.63 -19.06 -37.19
C ASP A 59 4.95 -20.07 -36.08
N ILE A 60 5.09 -21.34 -36.45
CA ILE A 60 5.52 -22.40 -35.52
C ILE A 60 6.95 -22.16 -35.02
N VAL A 61 7.87 -21.79 -35.91
CA VAL A 61 9.27 -21.51 -35.54
C VAL A 61 9.35 -20.28 -34.64
N VAL A 62 8.64 -19.19 -34.97
CA VAL A 62 8.57 -17.99 -34.15
C VAL A 62 7.98 -18.30 -32.77
N PHE A 63 6.85 -18.98 -32.74
CA PHE A 63 6.17 -19.43 -31.51
C PHE A 63 7.09 -20.25 -30.60
N PHE A 64 7.83 -21.23 -31.16
CA PHE A 64 8.73 -22.05 -30.37
C PHE A 64 10.01 -21.30 -29.98
N SER A 65 10.53 -20.41 -30.84
CA SER A 65 11.74 -19.66 -30.52
C SER A 65 11.52 -18.70 -29.36
N GLU A 66 10.40 -17.99 -29.32
CA GLU A 66 10.03 -17.14 -28.19
C GLU A 66 9.89 -17.96 -26.90
N ARG A 67 9.20 -19.08 -26.95
CA ARG A 67 8.97 -19.95 -25.79
C ARG A 67 10.23 -20.64 -25.32
N ILE A 68 11.10 -21.06 -26.22
CA ILE A 68 12.43 -21.60 -25.89
C ILE A 68 13.29 -20.52 -25.22
N TYR A 69 13.25 -19.28 -25.73
CA TYR A 69 13.95 -18.17 -25.08
C TYR A 69 13.50 -17.98 -23.62
N TYR A 70 12.20 -17.95 -23.35
CA TYR A 70 11.67 -17.84 -22.00
C TYR A 70 11.97 -19.07 -21.16
N ALA A 71 11.89 -20.27 -21.72
CA ALA A 71 12.22 -21.52 -21.03
C ALA A 71 13.69 -21.56 -20.58
N VAL A 72 14.60 -21.09 -21.43
CA VAL A 72 16.04 -20.99 -21.10
C VAL A 72 16.28 -19.91 -20.04
N LYS A 73 15.65 -18.73 -20.19
CA LYS A 73 15.77 -17.63 -19.23
C LYS A 73 15.27 -18.01 -17.85
N GLN A 74 14.19 -18.78 -17.78
CA GLN A 74 13.56 -19.23 -16.52
C GLN A 74 14.11 -20.55 -15.98
N ARG A 75 14.98 -21.23 -16.74
CA ARG A 75 15.41 -22.60 -16.43
C ARG A 75 14.22 -23.54 -16.12
N SER A 76 13.11 -23.33 -16.81
CA SER A 76 11.84 -24.06 -16.66
C SER A 76 11.20 -24.32 -18.02
N PHE A 77 10.57 -25.50 -18.21
CA PHE A 77 9.82 -25.81 -19.43
C PHE A 77 8.36 -25.32 -19.37
N ALA A 78 7.91 -24.75 -18.29
CA ALA A 78 6.54 -24.25 -18.17
C ALA A 78 6.12 -23.33 -19.36
N PRO A 79 6.98 -22.41 -19.85
CA PRO A 79 6.65 -21.58 -21.02
C PRO A 79 6.37 -22.36 -22.30
N LEU A 80 6.88 -23.57 -22.46
CA LEU A 80 6.65 -24.39 -23.66
C LEU A 80 5.25 -25.01 -23.70
N PHE A 81 4.56 -25.06 -22.57
CA PHE A 81 3.27 -25.73 -22.42
C PHE A 81 2.09 -24.79 -22.19
N HIS A 82 2.33 -23.49 -22.05
CA HIS A 82 1.27 -22.48 -21.88
C HIS A 82 0.86 -21.84 -23.21
N ASN A 83 -0.43 -21.83 -23.47
CA ASN A 83 -1.00 -21.27 -24.71
C ASN A 83 -1.14 -19.74 -24.71
N ASN A 84 -0.96 -19.07 -23.57
CA ASN A 84 -1.26 -17.67 -23.41
C ASN A 84 0.01 -16.87 -23.06
N LEU A 85 0.32 -15.82 -23.82
CA LEU A 85 1.44 -14.90 -23.58
C LEU A 85 1.35 -14.29 -22.17
N ASP A 86 0.14 -13.94 -21.71
CA ASP A 86 -0.12 -13.41 -20.38
C ASP A 86 0.34 -14.35 -19.25
N SER A 87 0.26 -15.67 -19.49
CA SER A 87 0.74 -16.69 -18.54
C SER A 87 2.26 -16.71 -18.45
N ILE A 88 2.95 -16.45 -19.56
CA ILE A 88 4.43 -16.45 -19.62
C ILE A 88 4.98 -15.22 -18.92
N GLU A 89 4.38 -14.05 -19.16
CA GLU A 89 4.75 -12.81 -18.48
C GLU A 89 4.54 -12.92 -16.97
N LEU A 90 3.42 -13.50 -16.56
CA LEU A 90 3.14 -13.75 -15.15
C LEU A 90 4.16 -14.70 -14.50
N GLU A 91 4.62 -15.74 -15.22
CA GLU A 91 5.67 -16.64 -14.74
C GLU A 91 7.00 -15.93 -14.52
N VAL A 92 7.40 -15.06 -15.45
CA VAL A 92 8.62 -14.25 -15.31
C VAL A 92 8.49 -13.33 -14.10
N GLU A 93 7.37 -12.59 -14.03
CA GLU A 93 7.09 -11.67 -12.94
C GLU A 93 7.06 -12.39 -11.58
N LEU A 94 6.46 -13.58 -11.51
CA LEU A 94 6.41 -14.40 -10.31
C LEU A 94 7.81 -14.86 -9.89
N ALA A 95 8.61 -15.36 -10.83
CA ALA A 95 9.97 -15.83 -10.55
C ALA A 95 10.88 -14.70 -10.04
N GLU A 96 10.79 -13.51 -10.65
CA GLU A 96 11.51 -12.31 -10.20
C GLU A 96 11.06 -11.90 -8.79
N THR A 97 9.75 -11.91 -8.53
CA THR A 97 9.20 -11.52 -7.22
C THR A 97 9.56 -12.51 -6.12
N ILE A 98 9.61 -13.82 -6.43
CA ILE A 98 10.11 -14.85 -5.49
C ILE A 98 11.60 -14.62 -5.17
N ASN A 99 12.41 -14.28 -6.17
CA ASN A 99 13.81 -13.94 -5.93
C ASN A 99 13.96 -12.69 -5.04
N HIS A 100 13.14 -11.67 -5.28
CA HIS A 100 13.11 -10.46 -4.43
C HIS A 100 12.65 -10.81 -3.00
N TRP A 101 11.74 -11.73 -2.83
CA TRP A 101 11.33 -12.23 -1.52
C TRP A 101 12.49 -12.90 -0.77
N GLU A 102 13.30 -13.74 -1.41
CA GLU A 102 14.47 -14.35 -0.80
C GLU A 102 15.55 -13.29 -0.44
N LEU A 103 15.73 -12.27 -1.29
CA LEU A 103 16.60 -11.15 -0.99
C LEU A 103 16.06 -10.33 0.21
N TYR A 104 14.76 -10.15 0.33
CA TYR A 104 14.14 -9.49 1.48
C TYR A 104 14.38 -10.28 2.77
N ARG A 105 14.18 -11.59 2.76
CA ARG A 105 14.43 -12.47 3.92
C ARG A 105 15.88 -12.45 4.38
N SER A 106 16.81 -12.29 3.45
CA SER A 106 18.25 -12.19 3.75
C SER A 106 18.71 -10.76 4.08
N GLY A 107 17.83 -9.76 4.09
CA GLY A 107 18.15 -8.36 4.34
C GLY A 107 18.95 -7.67 3.22
N ASN A 108 18.92 -8.22 2.01
CA ASN A 108 19.71 -7.75 0.88
C ASN A 108 18.87 -7.14 -0.25
N LEU A 109 17.54 -7.01 -0.11
CA LEU A 109 16.64 -6.55 -1.17
C LEU A 109 17.07 -5.17 -1.73
N GLU A 110 17.23 -4.18 -0.88
CA GLU A 110 17.59 -2.82 -1.31
C GLU A 110 19.02 -2.76 -1.87
N LYS A 111 19.95 -3.51 -1.26
CA LYS A 111 21.38 -3.49 -1.65
C LYS A 111 21.63 -4.15 -3.01
N VAL A 112 20.93 -5.25 -3.31
CA VAL A 112 21.18 -6.07 -4.50
C VAL A 112 20.21 -5.70 -5.63
N ALA A 113 18.92 -5.53 -5.32
CA ALA A 113 17.88 -5.26 -6.31
C ALA A 113 17.51 -3.77 -6.42
N GLY A 114 17.85 -2.93 -5.43
CA GLY A 114 17.47 -1.52 -5.40
C GLY A 114 15.95 -1.31 -5.20
N ILE A 115 15.26 -2.31 -4.66
CA ILE A 115 13.79 -2.34 -4.51
C ILE A 115 13.45 -2.13 -3.04
N GLU A 116 12.49 -1.24 -2.77
CA GLU A 116 11.96 -1.08 -1.41
C GLU A 116 11.03 -2.22 -1.01
N PRO A 117 10.95 -2.54 0.29
CA PRO A 117 10.03 -3.58 0.77
C PRO A 117 8.55 -3.33 0.41
N LEU A 118 8.14 -2.07 0.28
CA LEU A 118 6.79 -1.71 -0.13
C LEU A 118 6.52 -2.07 -1.59
N ASP A 119 7.49 -1.88 -2.48
CA ASP A 119 7.35 -2.23 -3.89
C ASP A 119 7.25 -3.75 -4.07
N LEU A 120 7.99 -4.51 -3.26
CA LEU A 120 7.85 -5.97 -3.23
C LEU A 120 6.44 -6.39 -2.78
N LEU A 121 5.89 -5.74 -1.74
CA LEU A 121 4.52 -6.00 -1.29
C LEU A 121 3.51 -5.71 -2.41
N CYS A 122 3.60 -4.55 -3.06
CA CYS A 122 2.72 -4.19 -4.19
C CYS A 122 2.82 -5.18 -5.35
N SER A 123 4.03 -5.67 -5.65
CA SER A 123 4.25 -6.70 -6.68
C SER A 123 3.59 -8.03 -6.33
N LEU A 124 3.74 -8.49 -5.08
CA LEU A 124 3.09 -9.71 -4.58
C LEU A 124 1.55 -9.61 -4.62
N GLU A 125 0.98 -8.47 -4.22
CA GLU A 125 -0.46 -8.24 -4.26
C GLU A 125 -0.98 -8.23 -5.70
N ARG A 126 -0.29 -7.53 -6.61
CA ARG A 126 -0.64 -7.48 -8.03
C ARG A 126 -0.62 -8.87 -8.67
N ILE A 127 0.41 -9.69 -8.38
CA ILE A 127 0.48 -11.07 -8.87
C ILE A 127 -0.65 -11.91 -8.29
N SER A 128 -0.96 -11.76 -7.01
CA SER A 128 -2.08 -12.45 -6.35
C SER A 128 -3.41 -12.15 -7.03
N ASP A 129 -3.68 -10.87 -7.35
CA ASP A 129 -4.91 -10.45 -8.02
C ASP A 129 -4.97 -10.93 -9.48
N LYS A 130 -3.85 -10.91 -10.22
CA LYS A 130 -3.75 -11.50 -11.57
C LYS A 130 -4.06 -13.00 -11.53
N LEU A 131 -3.43 -13.75 -10.63
CA LEU A 131 -3.66 -15.18 -10.46
C LEU A 131 -5.15 -15.47 -10.15
N ARG A 132 -5.75 -14.70 -9.24
CA ARG A 132 -7.17 -14.82 -8.90
C ARG A 132 -8.06 -14.59 -10.12
N SER A 133 -7.79 -13.55 -10.91
CA SER A 133 -8.56 -13.23 -12.12
C SER A 133 -8.45 -14.34 -13.17
N MET A 134 -7.25 -14.88 -13.38
CA MET A 134 -7.01 -15.98 -14.30
C MET A 134 -7.69 -17.28 -13.85
N MET A 135 -7.72 -17.57 -12.54
CA MET A 135 -8.42 -18.73 -11.98
C MET A 135 -9.92 -18.70 -12.23
N MET A 136 -10.55 -17.50 -12.33
CA MET A 136 -11.98 -17.38 -12.60
C MET A 136 -12.37 -17.79 -14.02
N VAL A 137 -11.48 -17.58 -14.98
CA VAL A 137 -11.70 -17.93 -16.40
C VAL A 137 -11.13 -19.29 -16.79
N SER A 138 -10.20 -19.83 -16.03
CA SER A 138 -9.51 -21.10 -16.33
C SER A 138 -10.31 -22.32 -15.85
N LYS A 139 -10.13 -23.44 -16.54
CA LYS A 139 -10.80 -24.74 -16.24
C LYS A 139 -9.77 -25.87 -16.18
N GLY A 140 -10.13 -26.94 -15.50
CA GLY A 140 -9.38 -28.19 -15.52
C GLY A 140 -8.01 -28.10 -14.85
N LEU A 141 -6.97 -28.54 -15.56
CA LEU A 141 -5.60 -28.62 -15.06
C LEU A 141 -4.98 -27.21 -14.84
N ASP A 142 -5.25 -26.28 -15.75
CA ASP A 142 -4.73 -24.91 -15.66
C ASP A 142 -5.21 -24.22 -14.41
N LYS A 143 -6.48 -24.41 -14.06
CA LYS A 143 -7.02 -23.88 -12.81
C LYS A 143 -6.28 -24.43 -11.58
N LYS A 144 -5.95 -25.72 -11.55
CA LYS A 144 -5.19 -26.33 -10.44
C LYS A 144 -3.77 -25.80 -10.33
N LEU A 145 -3.11 -25.57 -11.47
CA LEU A 145 -1.77 -24.96 -11.48
C LEU A 145 -1.80 -23.54 -10.94
N LEU A 146 -2.76 -22.71 -11.40
CA LEU A 146 -2.97 -21.36 -10.90
C LEU A 146 -3.32 -21.35 -9.40
N GLU A 147 -4.15 -22.29 -8.94
CA GLU A 147 -4.46 -22.46 -7.51
C GLU A 147 -3.21 -22.74 -6.66
N ASN A 148 -2.31 -23.59 -7.15
CA ASN A 148 -1.06 -23.87 -6.42
C ASN A 148 -0.16 -22.63 -6.34
N LYS A 149 0.00 -21.90 -7.44
CA LYS A 149 0.76 -20.64 -7.46
C LYS A 149 0.12 -19.56 -6.59
N PHE A 150 -1.20 -19.45 -6.64
CA PHE A 150 -1.93 -18.54 -5.78
C PHE A 150 -1.71 -18.84 -4.29
N ARG A 151 -1.70 -20.13 -3.90
CA ARG A 151 -1.38 -20.53 -2.52
C ARG A 151 0.06 -20.17 -2.13
N GLU A 152 1.02 -20.37 -3.04
CA GLU A 152 2.42 -20.02 -2.81
C GLU A 152 2.58 -18.50 -2.58
N VAL A 153 2.03 -17.67 -3.47
CA VAL A 153 2.05 -16.20 -3.35
C VAL A 153 1.33 -15.75 -2.08
N THR A 154 0.18 -16.33 -1.77
CA THR A 154 -0.57 -16.01 -0.54
C THR A 154 0.22 -16.36 0.71
N LYS A 155 0.99 -17.46 0.70
CA LYS A 155 1.89 -17.81 1.80
C LYS A 155 3.00 -16.78 1.95
N ILE A 156 3.66 -16.40 0.84
CA ILE A 156 4.71 -15.38 0.83
C ILE A 156 4.17 -14.05 1.37
N LEU A 157 2.98 -13.62 0.92
CA LEU A 157 2.31 -12.42 1.42
C LEU A 157 2.09 -12.49 2.93
N SER A 158 1.60 -13.62 3.44
CA SER A 158 1.38 -13.82 4.87
C SER A 158 2.69 -13.73 5.67
N ASP A 159 3.75 -14.38 5.18
CA ASP A 159 5.06 -14.38 5.82
C ASP A 159 5.69 -12.97 5.77
N PHE A 160 5.56 -12.26 4.64
CA PHE A 160 6.01 -10.88 4.50
C PHE A 160 5.32 -9.95 5.50
N GLN A 161 4.00 -10.06 5.61
CA GLN A 161 3.21 -9.23 6.53
C GLN A 161 3.58 -9.50 7.99
N MET A 162 3.84 -10.77 8.33
CA MET A 162 4.28 -11.17 9.68
C MET A 162 5.66 -10.60 10.01
N ILE A 163 6.62 -10.69 9.09
CA ILE A 163 7.96 -10.11 9.27
C ILE A 163 7.87 -8.60 9.41
N ARG A 164 7.06 -7.94 8.56
CA ARG A 164 6.84 -6.48 8.62
C ARG A 164 6.15 -6.06 9.92
N GLY A 165 5.18 -6.83 10.40
CA GLY A 165 4.50 -6.58 11.67
C GLY A 165 5.44 -6.65 12.88
N ASN A 166 6.52 -7.45 12.78
CA ASN A 166 7.54 -7.61 13.80
C ASN A 166 8.79 -6.75 13.53
N SER A 167 8.80 -5.92 12.48
CA SER A 167 9.95 -5.04 12.18
C SER A 167 10.14 -3.99 13.27
N ALA A 168 11.37 -3.49 13.43
CA ALA A 168 11.68 -2.51 14.46
C ALA A 168 11.15 -1.10 14.15
N PHE A 169 10.83 -0.80 12.88
CA PHE A 169 10.47 0.53 12.42
C PHE A 169 9.37 0.49 11.36
N ARG A 170 8.44 1.42 11.45
CA ARG A 170 7.43 1.75 10.44
C ARG A 170 7.47 3.25 10.17
N ARG A 171 7.33 3.69 8.91
CA ARG A 171 7.15 5.11 8.62
C ARG A 171 5.84 5.59 9.24
N ALA A 172 5.90 6.68 10.00
CA ALA A 172 4.70 7.29 10.56
C ALA A 172 3.92 7.98 9.43
N PRO A 173 2.58 7.87 9.42
CA PRO A 173 1.74 8.55 8.44
C PRO A 173 1.76 10.07 8.65
N PHE A 174 1.47 10.81 7.60
CA PHE A 174 1.09 12.22 7.71
C PHE A 174 -0.33 12.27 8.28
N ALA A 175 -0.54 12.95 9.39
CA ALA A 175 -1.82 12.98 10.07
C ALA A 175 -2.45 14.37 10.04
N ILE A 176 -3.67 14.47 9.53
CA ILE A 176 -4.46 15.70 9.46
C ILE A 176 -5.70 15.55 10.33
N GLU A 177 -5.88 16.51 11.23
CA GLU A 177 -7.10 16.69 11.98
C GLU A 177 -7.97 17.75 11.30
N TYR A 178 -9.20 17.39 10.98
CA TYR A 178 -10.25 18.31 10.50
C TYR A 178 -11.21 18.59 11.65
N PHE A 179 -11.03 19.73 12.28
CA PHE A 179 -11.87 20.21 13.37
C PHE A 179 -12.93 21.19 12.86
N GLY A 180 -14.10 21.21 13.46
CA GLY A 180 -15.14 22.17 13.14
C GLY A 180 -16.53 21.70 13.55
N ALA A 181 -17.52 22.57 13.43
CA ALA A 181 -18.90 22.28 13.78
C ALA A 181 -19.47 21.10 12.97
N SER A 182 -20.57 20.52 13.46
CA SER A 182 -21.26 19.48 12.71
C SER A 182 -21.80 20.00 11.38
N SER A 183 -21.77 19.17 10.34
CA SER A 183 -22.30 19.47 9.00
C SER A 183 -21.58 20.56 8.20
N VAL A 184 -20.38 20.98 8.61
CA VAL A 184 -19.55 21.92 7.84
C VAL A 184 -18.85 21.29 6.64
N GLY A 185 -18.96 19.96 6.47
CA GLY A 185 -18.36 19.24 5.31
C GLY A 185 -16.95 18.73 5.57
N LYS A 186 -16.57 18.45 6.82
CA LYS A 186 -15.24 17.90 7.18
C LYS A 186 -14.84 16.65 6.37
N SER A 187 -15.74 15.69 6.22
CA SER A 187 -15.47 14.48 5.45
C SER A 187 -15.32 14.77 3.94
N THR A 188 -15.95 15.84 3.43
CA THR A 188 -15.81 16.23 2.02
C THR A 188 -14.46 16.91 1.76
N ILE A 189 -14.06 17.87 2.58
CA ILE A 189 -12.74 18.53 2.46
C ILE A 189 -11.61 17.51 2.66
N SER A 190 -11.75 16.57 3.62
CA SER A 190 -10.81 15.50 3.85
C SER A 190 -10.63 14.63 2.59
N LYS A 191 -11.73 14.22 1.96
CA LYS A 191 -11.70 13.41 0.73
C LYS A 191 -11.04 14.15 -0.45
N GLN A 192 -11.33 15.45 -0.63
CA GLN A 192 -10.72 16.26 -1.68
C GLN A 192 -9.23 16.48 -1.42
N THR A 193 -8.84 16.72 -0.17
CA THR A 193 -7.43 16.87 0.24
C THR A 193 -6.66 15.57 -0.01
N SER A 194 -7.18 14.43 0.42
CA SER A 194 -6.57 13.11 0.22
C SER A 194 -6.37 12.80 -1.27
N HIS A 195 -7.38 13.04 -2.10
CA HIS A 195 -7.29 12.86 -3.54
C HIS A 195 -6.19 13.73 -4.17
N TYR A 196 -6.13 15.01 -3.77
CA TYR A 196 -5.11 15.94 -4.25
C TYR A 196 -3.69 15.50 -3.85
N LEU A 197 -3.48 15.13 -2.58
CA LEU A 197 -2.19 14.67 -2.06
C LEU A 197 -1.70 13.39 -2.77
N PHE A 198 -2.58 12.42 -2.95
CA PHE A 198 -2.22 11.15 -3.58
C PHE A 198 -1.94 11.31 -5.07
N THR A 199 -2.76 12.09 -5.78
CA THR A 199 -2.50 12.43 -7.19
C THR A 199 -1.14 13.12 -7.36
N GLY A 200 -0.85 14.12 -6.52
CA GLY A 200 0.44 14.85 -6.55
C GLY A 200 1.65 14.00 -6.19
N ALA A 201 1.45 12.96 -5.37
CA ALA A 201 2.51 12.04 -4.96
C ALA A 201 2.62 10.79 -5.86
N GLY A 202 1.77 10.64 -6.88
CA GLY A 202 1.72 9.45 -7.74
C GLY A 202 1.23 8.19 -7.02
N LEU A 203 0.43 8.35 -5.95
CA LEU A 203 -0.16 7.25 -5.19
C LEU A 203 -1.55 6.89 -5.73
N ASP A 204 -1.98 5.65 -5.49
CA ASP A 204 -3.32 5.17 -5.88
C ASP A 204 -4.41 5.92 -5.10
N THR A 205 -5.33 6.56 -5.83
CA THR A 205 -6.44 7.33 -5.28
C THR A 205 -7.73 6.51 -5.09
N SER A 206 -7.72 5.22 -5.46
CA SER A 206 -8.90 4.37 -5.40
C SER A 206 -9.40 4.19 -3.97
N ASP A 207 -10.72 4.02 -3.82
CA ASP A 207 -11.33 3.75 -2.51
C ASP A 207 -10.91 2.39 -1.94
N LEU A 208 -10.35 1.49 -2.77
CA LEU A 208 -9.81 0.20 -2.33
C LEU A 208 -8.57 0.34 -1.45
N LYS A 209 -7.84 1.47 -1.55
CA LYS A 209 -6.65 1.79 -0.75
C LYS A 209 -6.97 2.60 0.51
N LYS A 210 -8.25 2.77 0.82
CA LYS A 210 -8.74 3.52 1.97
C LYS A 210 -9.43 2.60 2.97
N TYR A 211 -9.29 2.91 4.24
CA TYR A 211 -9.98 2.19 5.31
C TYR A 211 -10.64 3.17 6.27
N ASN A 212 -11.96 3.02 6.45
CA ASN A 212 -12.74 3.78 7.42
C ASN A 212 -12.76 3.03 8.75
N TYR A 213 -12.06 3.55 9.74
CA TYR A 213 -12.12 3.05 11.09
C TYR A 213 -13.34 3.62 11.82
N VAL A 214 -14.16 2.74 12.37
CA VAL A 214 -15.30 3.15 13.20
C VAL A 214 -14.79 3.41 14.61
N SER A 215 -14.82 4.68 15.04
CA SER A 215 -14.33 5.12 16.34
C SER A 215 -14.97 4.31 17.48
N GLY A 216 -14.11 3.83 18.42
CA GLY A 216 -14.53 3.07 19.58
C GLY A 216 -14.70 1.57 19.39
N LYS A 217 -14.61 1.02 18.17
CA LYS A 217 -14.64 -0.42 17.93
C LYS A 217 -13.28 -1.08 18.20
N LYS A 218 -13.32 -2.30 18.73
CA LYS A 218 -12.12 -3.08 19.02
C LYS A 218 -11.50 -3.71 17.78
N HIS A 219 -12.31 -4.21 16.86
CA HIS A 219 -11.85 -4.98 15.70
C HIS A 219 -11.82 -4.12 14.43
N TRP A 220 -10.77 -4.35 13.62
CA TRP A 220 -10.49 -3.64 12.37
C TRP A 220 -10.82 -4.51 11.15
N ASP A 221 -12.01 -5.09 11.14
CA ASP A 221 -12.41 -6.01 10.08
C ASP A 221 -12.41 -5.30 8.72
N GLY A 222 -11.75 -5.93 7.74
CA GLY A 222 -11.57 -5.36 6.41
C GLY A 222 -10.36 -4.44 6.25
N ALA A 223 -9.58 -4.16 7.32
CA ALA A 223 -8.31 -3.47 7.17
C ALA A 223 -7.31 -4.33 6.38
N ARG A 224 -6.52 -3.69 5.54
CA ARG A 224 -5.56 -4.34 4.64
C ARG A 224 -4.17 -3.72 4.84
N SER A 225 -3.14 -4.51 4.60
CA SER A 225 -1.74 -4.05 4.73
C SER A 225 -1.33 -3.06 3.64
N ASP A 226 -2.04 -3.05 2.51
CA ASP A 226 -1.80 -2.18 1.35
C ASP A 226 -2.62 -0.89 1.36
N MET A 227 -3.34 -0.61 2.45
CA MET A 227 -4.08 0.65 2.57
C MET A 227 -3.14 1.84 2.66
N LEU A 228 -3.45 2.90 1.92
CA LEU A 228 -2.70 4.15 1.88
C LEU A 228 -3.31 5.23 2.79
N GLU A 229 -4.62 5.17 3.01
CA GLU A 229 -5.33 6.13 3.86
C GLU A 229 -6.11 5.43 4.97
N LEU A 230 -5.89 5.88 6.19
CA LEU A 230 -6.73 5.57 7.35
C LEU A 230 -7.64 6.76 7.63
N ILE A 231 -8.95 6.56 7.53
CA ILE A 231 -9.95 7.57 7.80
C ILE A 231 -10.56 7.28 9.17
N ILE A 232 -10.52 8.26 10.07
CA ILE A 232 -11.15 8.20 11.39
C ILE A 232 -12.21 9.30 11.43
N ASP A 233 -13.45 8.92 11.19
CA ASP A 233 -14.56 9.87 11.18
C ASP A 233 -15.19 9.98 12.58
N ASP A 234 -15.68 11.16 12.93
CA ASP A 234 -16.31 11.45 14.24
C ASP A 234 -15.48 10.97 15.43
N HIS A 235 -14.17 11.30 15.44
CA HIS A 235 -13.27 10.93 16.53
C HIS A 235 -13.79 11.43 17.88
N ALA A 236 -13.73 10.56 18.90
CA ALA A 236 -14.17 10.83 20.28
C ALA A 236 -15.66 11.26 20.44
N ASN A 237 -16.51 11.05 19.41
CA ASN A 237 -17.94 11.33 19.50
C ASN A 237 -18.71 10.39 20.45
N PRO A 238 -18.42 9.07 20.53
CA PRO A 238 -19.05 8.20 21.51
C PRO A 238 -18.67 8.59 22.95
N ARG A 239 -19.61 8.43 23.87
CA ARG A 239 -19.31 8.63 25.30
C ARG A 239 -18.28 7.61 25.77
N SER A 240 -17.34 8.03 26.62
CA SER A 240 -16.23 7.20 27.10
C SER A 240 -16.69 5.88 27.77
N GLU A 241 -17.89 5.86 28.35
CA GLU A 241 -18.49 4.69 29.00
C GLU A 241 -18.89 3.56 28.02
N PHE A 242 -19.08 3.89 26.74
CA PHE A 242 -19.53 2.94 25.71
C PHE A 242 -18.43 2.58 24.70
N VAL A 243 -17.20 2.98 24.97
CA VAL A 243 -16.08 2.77 24.05
C VAL A 243 -15.31 1.51 24.43
N GLU A 244 -15.23 0.53 23.51
CA GLU A 244 -14.47 -0.71 23.73
C GLU A 244 -12.95 -0.48 23.71
N THR A 245 -12.50 0.49 22.94
CA THR A 245 -11.09 0.85 22.81
C THR A 245 -10.94 2.37 22.81
N SER A 246 -10.01 2.90 23.61
CA SER A 246 -9.75 4.33 23.67
C SER A 246 -9.41 4.89 22.27
N PRO A 247 -10.15 5.90 21.76
CA PRO A 247 -9.85 6.54 20.48
C PRO A 247 -8.44 7.13 20.45
N CYS A 248 -7.95 7.66 21.56
CA CYS A 248 -6.59 8.21 21.67
C CYS A 248 -5.52 7.11 21.59
N ASP A 249 -5.77 5.92 22.15
CA ASP A 249 -4.83 4.79 22.04
C ASP A 249 -4.71 4.31 20.59
N VAL A 250 -5.84 4.23 19.87
CA VAL A 250 -5.87 3.92 18.44
C VAL A 250 -5.05 4.94 17.65
N LEU A 251 -5.26 6.23 17.91
CA LEU A 251 -4.55 7.31 17.24
C LEU A 251 -3.05 7.25 17.48
N ILE A 252 -2.62 7.06 18.75
CA ILE A 252 -1.23 6.93 19.13
C ILE A 252 -0.57 5.76 18.40
N LYS A 253 -1.23 4.60 18.36
CA LYS A 253 -0.73 3.41 17.66
C LYS A 253 -0.69 3.59 16.15
N ALA A 254 -1.70 4.21 15.56
CA ALA A 254 -1.78 4.43 14.13
C ALA A 254 -0.75 5.45 13.62
N CYS A 255 -0.40 6.47 14.41
CA CYS A 255 0.44 7.60 13.99
C CYS A 255 1.88 7.58 14.52
N ASN A 256 2.41 6.44 14.98
CA ASN A 256 3.78 6.34 15.45
C ASN A 256 4.67 5.53 14.48
N ASN A 257 5.97 5.50 14.77
CA ASN A 257 6.95 4.72 13.98
C ASN A 257 7.07 3.25 14.42
N VAL A 258 6.27 2.81 15.40
CA VAL A 258 6.24 1.42 15.84
C VAL A 258 5.28 0.65 14.94
N PRO A 259 5.64 -0.55 14.46
CA PRO A 259 4.73 -1.39 13.70
C PRO A 259 3.42 -1.62 14.44
N PHE A 260 2.35 -1.64 13.69
CA PHE A 260 1.01 -1.81 14.24
C PHE A 260 0.22 -2.85 13.47
N SER A 261 -0.11 -3.95 14.14
CA SER A 261 -1.02 -4.97 13.65
C SER A 261 -2.35 -4.81 14.40
N PRO A 262 -3.38 -4.27 13.73
CA PRO A 262 -4.66 -4.04 14.39
C PRO A 262 -5.34 -5.36 14.75
N PRO A 263 -6.11 -5.40 15.85
CA PRO A 263 -6.83 -6.60 16.23
C PRO A 263 -7.95 -6.91 15.24
N MET A 264 -7.92 -8.12 14.68
CA MET A 264 -8.92 -8.63 13.75
C MET A 264 -9.85 -9.62 14.46
N ALA A 265 -11.14 -9.65 14.12
CA ALA A 265 -12.07 -10.65 14.65
C ALA A 265 -11.85 -12.02 14.02
N ASP A 266 -11.48 -12.04 12.73
CA ASP A 266 -11.23 -13.27 11.98
C ASP A 266 -9.86 -13.87 12.34
N LEU A 267 -9.86 -15.16 12.72
CA LEU A 267 -8.66 -15.93 13.03
C LEU A 267 -7.70 -16.08 11.83
N VAL A 268 -8.22 -16.07 10.63
CA VAL A 268 -7.40 -16.19 9.40
C VAL A 268 -6.48 -14.98 9.19
N HIS A 269 -6.96 -13.79 9.56
CA HIS A 269 -6.26 -12.52 9.40
C HIS A 269 -5.60 -12.01 10.67
N LYS A 270 -5.84 -12.69 11.80
CA LYS A 270 -5.26 -12.31 13.09
C LYS A 270 -3.74 -12.30 13.03
N ASP A 271 -3.12 -11.21 13.47
CA ASP A 271 -1.68 -10.96 13.50
C ASP A 271 -0.97 -11.00 12.13
N LYS A 272 -1.73 -11.11 11.01
CA LYS A 272 -1.19 -11.14 9.65
C LYS A 272 -1.30 -9.80 8.92
N VAL A 273 -2.18 -8.91 9.39
CA VAL A 273 -2.36 -7.58 8.81
C VAL A 273 -1.52 -6.58 9.58
N SER A 274 -0.50 -6.02 8.94
CA SER A 274 0.29 -4.91 9.48
C SER A 274 0.03 -3.67 8.63
N ILE A 275 -0.46 -2.59 9.25
CA ILE A 275 -0.83 -1.38 8.55
C ILE A 275 0.29 -0.33 8.57
N ALA A 276 0.47 0.36 7.44
CA ALA A 276 1.40 1.47 7.31
C ALA A 276 0.82 2.51 6.33
N PRO A 277 -0.25 3.21 6.70
CA PRO A 277 -0.83 4.21 5.83
C PRO A 277 0.14 5.37 5.59
N GLU A 278 0.05 6.02 4.43
CA GLU A 278 0.77 7.26 4.12
C GLU A 278 0.05 8.48 4.72
N LEU A 279 -1.29 8.39 4.86
CA LEU A 279 -2.14 9.45 5.37
C LEU A 279 -3.10 8.95 6.44
N VAL A 280 -3.27 9.73 7.50
CA VAL A 280 -4.37 9.59 8.46
C VAL A 280 -5.22 10.84 8.39
N SER A 281 -6.48 10.66 8.03
CA SER A 281 -7.49 11.73 7.96
C SER A 281 -8.44 11.57 9.12
N LEU A 282 -8.42 12.50 10.08
CA LEU A 282 -9.25 12.45 11.27
C LEU A 282 -10.24 13.61 11.25
N SER A 283 -11.54 13.34 11.42
CA SER A 283 -12.55 14.38 11.62
C SER A 283 -13.05 14.37 13.07
N THR A 284 -13.25 15.57 13.62
CA THR A 284 -13.74 15.73 15.00
C THR A 284 -14.55 17.02 15.15
N ASN A 285 -15.41 17.07 16.18
CA ASN A 285 -16.10 18.27 16.61
C ASN A 285 -15.43 18.91 17.84
N GLN A 286 -14.34 18.31 18.33
CA GLN A 286 -13.61 18.75 19.52
C GLN A 286 -12.16 19.03 19.17
N GLU A 287 -11.71 20.28 19.31
CA GLU A 287 -10.37 20.73 18.93
C GLU A 287 -9.25 19.98 19.70
N ASP A 288 -9.49 19.62 20.95
CA ASP A 288 -8.51 18.92 21.81
C ASP A 288 -8.60 17.40 21.73
N LEU A 289 -9.36 16.84 20.75
CA LEU A 289 -9.65 15.43 20.60
C LEU A 289 -10.39 14.81 21.80
N ASP A 290 -10.91 15.63 22.72
CA ASP A 290 -11.40 15.18 24.04
C ASP A 290 -10.35 14.32 24.78
N ALA A 291 -9.08 14.55 24.52
CA ALA A 291 -8.00 13.64 24.91
C ALA A 291 -7.91 13.43 26.42
N HIS A 292 -8.29 14.44 27.22
CA HIS A 292 -8.31 14.34 28.68
C HIS A 292 -9.32 13.30 29.22
N LYS A 293 -10.34 12.92 28.42
CA LYS A 293 -11.32 11.89 28.79
C LYS A 293 -10.83 10.47 28.50
N TYR A 294 -9.88 10.32 27.58
CA TYR A 294 -9.49 9.03 27.03
C TYR A 294 -8.03 8.62 27.31
N THR A 295 -7.19 9.54 27.77
CA THR A 295 -5.79 9.26 28.09
C THR A 295 -5.28 10.08 29.28
N VAL A 296 -4.35 9.50 30.04
CA VAL A 296 -3.70 10.16 31.18
C VAL A 296 -2.76 11.29 30.70
N ASN A 297 -2.22 11.19 29.50
CA ASN A 297 -1.38 12.21 28.90
C ASN A 297 -2.02 12.71 27.57
N PRO A 298 -2.89 13.73 27.64
CA PRO A 298 -3.59 14.28 26.47
C PRO A 298 -2.67 14.70 25.33
N LEU A 299 -1.56 15.34 25.66
CA LEU A 299 -0.56 15.79 24.67
C LEU A 299 0.01 14.63 23.85
N SER A 300 0.05 13.40 24.41
CA SER A 300 0.53 12.23 23.66
C SER A 300 -0.32 11.89 22.44
N ALA A 301 -1.62 12.17 22.49
CA ALA A 301 -2.54 12.02 21.36
C ALA A 301 -2.49 13.26 20.43
N GLN A 302 -2.62 14.46 20.97
CA GLN A 302 -2.66 15.71 20.21
C GLN A 302 -1.42 15.90 19.32
N ARG A 303 -0.21 15.66 19.86
CA ARG A 303 1.04 15.77 19.09
C ARG A 303 1.20 14.78 17.93
N ARG A 304 0.27 13.83 17.78
CA ARG A 304 0.26 12.91 16.64
C ARG A 304 -0.30 13.56 15.40
N MET A 305 -1.08 14.62 15.55
CA MET A 305 -1.56 15.40 14.43
C MET A 305 -0.42 16.26 13.88
N THR A 306 -0.06 16.03 12.63
CA THR A 306 0.97 16.81 11.93
C THR A 306 0.44 18.19 11.59
N VAL A 307 -0.85 18.25 11.26
CA VAL A 307 -1.56 19.49 10.92
C VAL A 307 -2.97 19.43 11.51
N VAL A 308 -3.41 20.53 12.12
CA VAL A 308 -4.79 20.72 12.58
C VAL A 308 -5.44 21.76 11.70
N ALA A 309 -6.52 21.41 11.04
CA ALA A 309 -7.29 22.25 10.13
C ALA A 309 -8.67 22.56 10.75
N GLU A 310 -8.85 23.77 11.23
CA GLU A 310 -10.19 24.28 11.60
C GLU A 310 -10.95 24.64 10.32
N VAL A 311 -12.12 24.02 10.14
CA VAL A 311 -12.92 24.14 8.92
C VAL A 311 -14.20 24.92 9.21
N GLU A 312 -14.36 26.05 8.56
CA GLU A 312 -15.56 26.89 8.58
C GLU A 312 -16.14 26.99 7.17
N VAL A 313 -17.46 27.01 7.07
CA VAL A 313 -18.13 27.26 5.77
C VAL A 313 -18.08 28.74 5.48
N ARG A 314 -17.81 29.14 4.24
CA ARG A 314 -17.90 30.55 3.83
C ARG A 314 -19.36 31.04 3.92
N PRO A 315 -19.58 32.28 4.35
CA PRO A 315 -20.94 32.80 4.56
C PRO A 315 -21.90 32.66 3.37
N GLU A 316 -21.39 32.76 2.15
CA GLU A 316 -22.17 32.60 0.91
C GLU A 316 -22.67 31.16 0.65
N PHE A 317 -22.07 30.16 1.32
CA PHE A 317 -22.43 28.77 1.22
C PHE A 317 -23.01 28.18 2.53
N GLU A 318 -23.26 29.06 3.52
CA GLU A 318 -23.86 28.64 4.77
C GLU A 318 -25.37 28.42 4.64
N LYS A 319 -25.83 27.27 5.07
CA LYS A 319 -27.24 26.97 5.26
C LYS A 319 -27.74 27.64 6.54
N ILE A 320 -28.59 28.63 6.42
CA ILE A 320 -29.19 29.30 7.58
C ILE A 320 -30.54 28.66 7.92
N VAL A 321 -30.68 28.20 9.16
CA VAL A 321 -31.92 27.63 9.70
C VAL A 321 -32.27 28.38 10.98
N GLN A 322 -33.44 29.02 11.03
CA GLN A 322 -33.89 29.81 12.17
C GLN A 322 -32.87 30.90 12.58
N GLY A 323 -32.22 31.54 11.58
CA GLY A 323 -31.24 32.61 11.80
C GLY A 323 -29.87 32.15 12.32
N LYS A 324 -29.60 30.81 12.33
CA LYS A 324 -28.32 30.24 12.75
C LYS A 324 -27.70 29.43 11.64
N PRO A 325 -26.35 29.47 11.45
CA PRO A 325 -25.66 28.59 10.51
C PRO A 325 -25.82 27.11 10.93
N ARG A 326 -26.11 26.26 9.96
CA ARG A 326 -26.38 24.83 10.16
C ARG A 326 -25.66 23.94 9.14
N GLY A 327 -24.47 24.37 8.70
CA GLY A 327 -23.63 23.64 7.78
C GLY A 327 -23.70 24.16 6.34
N VAL A 328 -23.39 23.30 5.37
CA VAL A 328 -23.28 23.65 3.95
C VAL A 328 -24.64 23.70 3.27
N ASP A 329 -24.93 24.79 2.55
CA ASP A 329 -26.02 24.85 1.56
C ASP A 329 -25.58 24.22 0.24
N THR A 330 -25.87 22.93 0.07
CA THR A 330 -25.54 22.20 -1.17
C THR A 330 -26.20 22.81 -2.42
N ALA A 331 -27.37 23.45 -2.29
CA ALA A 331 -28.01 24.11 -3.41
C ALA A 331 -27.25 25.40 -3.83
N ALA A 332 -26.68 26.13 -2.88
CA ALA A 332 -25.80 27.26 -3.18
C ALA A 332 -24.51 26.81 -3.88
N VAL A 333 -23.92 25.72 -3.42
CA VAL A 333 -22.73 25.12 -4.05
C VAL A 333 -23.02 24.70 -5.50
N ILE A 334 -24.10 23.96 -5.74
CA ILE A 334 -24.50 23.55 -7.11
C ILE A 334 -24.75 24.79 -7.99
N ARG A 335 -25.43 25.81 -7.47
CA ARG A 335 -25.66 27.06 -8.22
C ARG A 335 -24.36 27.74 -8.61
N SER A 336 -23.36 27.81 -7.71
CA SER A 336 -22.06 28.43 -8.00
C SER A 336 -21.25 27.69 -9.08
N GLN A 337 -21.51 26.39 -9.24
CA GLN A 337 -20.85 25.51 -10.23
C GLN A 337 -21.70 25.32 -11.51
N THR A 338 -22.83 26.04 -11.63
CA THR A 338 -23.71 25.95 -12.79
C THR A 338 -23.60 27.22 -13.62
N VAL A 339 -23.15 27.10 -14.88
CA VAL A 339 -23.06 28.18 -15.86
C VAL A 339 -24.01 27.87 -17.01
N ASP A 340 -24.89 28.81 -17.34
CA ASP A 340 -25.91 28.67 -18.41
C ASP A 340 -26.75 27.38 -18.29
N GLY A 341 -27.07 26.96 -17.06
CA GLY A 341 -27.84 25.77 -16.76
C GLY A 341 -27.07 24.45 -16.87
N VAL A 342 -25.77 24.49 -17.17
CA VAL A 342 -24.90 23.33 -17.23
C VAL A 342 -24.03 23.26 -15.99
N PHE A 343 -24.05 22.12 -15.28
CA PHE A 343 -23.16 21.88 -14.13
C PHE A 343 -21.74 21.62 -14.61
N ILE A 344 -20.79 22.41 -14.14
CA ILE A 344 -19.36 22.30 -14.43
C ILE A 344 -18.65 21.91 -13.15
N PRO A 345 -18.30 20.59 -12.97
CA PRO A 345 -17.60 20.15 -11.78
C PRO A 345 -16.23 20.82 -11.67
N GLN A 346 -15.93 21.35 -10.51
CA GLN A 346 -14.63 21.92 -10.20
C GLN A 346 -13.69 20.82 -9.66
N PRO A 347 -12.37 20.94 -9.81
CA PRO A 347 -11.42 19.96 -9.28
C PRO A 347 -11.45 19.88 -7.74
N TYR A 348 -11.90 20.94 -7.08
CA TYR A 348 -12.18 21.02 -5.64
C TYR A 348 -13.22 22.11 -5.38
N ASP A 349 -13.93 22.00 -4.25
CA ASP A 349 -14.92 22.99 -3.84
C ASP A 349 -14.23 24.08 -3.00
N ASP A 350 -14.27 25.33 -3.43
CA ASP A 350 -13.72 26.46 -2.67
C ASP A 350 -14.82 27.13 -1.82
N ILE A 351 -15.42 26.32 -0.94
CA ILE A 351 -16.56 26.72 -0.09
C ILE A 351 -16.20 26.88 1.39
N TRP A 352 -14.94 26.63 1.73
CA TRP A 352 -14.45 26.69 3.11
C TRP A 352 -13.44 27.80 3.32
N HIS A 353 -13.41 28.30 4.53
CA HIS A 353 -12.28 28.94 5.15
C HIS A 353 -11.57 27.91 6.03
N VAL A 354 -10.26 27.77 5.86
CA VAL A 354 -9.45 26.86 6.65
C VAL A 354 -8.48 27.66 7.49
N THR A 355 -8.46 27.43 8.81
CA THR A 355 -7.44 27.97 9.70
C THR A 355 -6.51 26.85 10.11
N VAL A 356 -5.23 26.98 9.80
CA VAL A 356 -4.22 25.97 10.10
C VAL A 356 -3.61 26.21 11.47
N LYS A 357 -3.63 25.18 12.32
CA LYS A 357 -3.14 25.26 13.68
C LYS A 357 -2.08 24.20 13.95
N GLU A 358 -1.24 24.46 14.92
CA GLU A 358 -0.27 23.51 15.48
C GLU A 358 -0.47 23.37 16.99
N VAL A 359 -0.12 22.18 17.50
CA VAL A 359 -0.24 21.86 18.92
C VAL A 359 0.95 22.44 19.68
N VAL A 360 0.65 23.30 20.66
CA VAL A 360 1.64 23.86 21.58
C VAL A 360 1.58 23.12 22.90
N PRO A 361 2.71 22.57 23.39
CA PRO A 361 2.75 21.89 24.67
C PRO A 361 2.27 22.79 25.82
N GLY A 362 1.46 22.25 26.71
CA GLY A 362 1.07 22.95 27.93
C GLY A 362 2.19 22.98 28.98
N PRO A 363 1.99 23.72 30.09
CA PRO A 363 3.01 23.93 31.11
C PRO A 363 3.44 22.68 31.89
N HIS A 364 2.60 21.66 31.89
CA HIS A 364 2.86 20.38 32.59
C HIS A 364 2.79 19.19 31.63
N ILE A 365 3.54 18.14 31.91
CA ILE A 365 3.65 16.94 31.07
C ILE A 365 2.31 16.24 30.79
N ASN A 366 1.35 16.36 31.71
CA ASN A 366 0.01 15.77 31.62
C ASN A 366 -1.08 16.81 31.26
N SER A 367 -0.69 18.05 30.93
CA SER A 367 -1.68 19.05 30.53
C SER A 367 -2.15 18.84 29.10
N VAL A 368 -3.36 19.29 28.81
CA VAL A 368 -3.85 19.41 27.45
C VAL A 368 -2.99 20.46 26.72
N GLY A 369 -2.55 20.15 25.51
CA GLY A 369 -1.89 21.12 24.64
C GLY A 369 -2.86 22.20 24.19
N THR A 370 -2.34 23.40 23.97
CA THR A 370 -3.07 24.51 23.35
C THR A 370 -2.77 24.54 21.85
N TYR A 371 -3.51 25.35 21.11
CA TYR A 371 -3.35 25.48 19.66
C TYR A 371 -2.95 26.88 19.29
N SER A 372 -1.95 27.03 18.43
CA SER A 372 -1.56 28.29 17.81
C SER A 372 -1.78 28.25 16.31
N ILE A 373 -2.13 29.42 15.74
CA ILE A 373 -2.26 29.56 14.29
C ILE A 373 -0.85 29.49 13.69
N VAL A 374 -0.68 28.65 12.67
CA VAL A 374 0.59 28.50 11.95
C VAL A 374 0.91 29.77 11.17
N GLU A 375 2.17 30.21 11.26
CA GLU A 375 2.72 31.24 10.39
C GLU A 375 3.59 30.57 9.31
N TYR A 376 3.27 30.82 8.05
CA TYR A 376 3.96 30.21 6.92
C TYR A 376 4.33 31.30 5.90
N GLU A 377 5.61 31.35 5.52
CA GLU A 377 6.15 32.39 4.60
C GLU A 377 5.79 33.84 5.01
N GLY A 378 5.75 34.10 6.33
CA GLY A 378 5.42 35.42 6.87
C GLY A 378 3.94 35.78 6.89
N HIS A 379 3.06 34.82 6.56
CA HIS A 379 1.61 34.98 6.60
C HIS A 379 0.97 34.04 7.62
N LYS A 380 0.00 34.56 8.38
CA LYS A 380 -0.82 33.70 9.24
C LYS A 380 -1.77 32.88 8.38
N MET A 381 -1.78 31.58 8.64
CA MET A 381 -2.65 30.62 7.94
C MET A 381 -4.05 30.62 8.55
N GLU A 382 -4.67 31.78 8.60
CA GLU A 382 -6.00 32.03 9.19
C GLU A 382 -7.02 32.29 8.09
N LYS A 383 -8.11 31.53 8.07
CA LYS A 383 -9.22 31.63 7.11
C LYS A 383 -8.76 31.66 5.65
N ILE A 384 -7.77 30.83 5.33
CA ILE A 384 -7.26 30.69 3.97
C ILE A 384 -8.25 29.97 3.06
N SER A 385 -8.08 30.16 1.74
CA SER A 385 -8.87 29.49 0.71
C SER A 385 -8.52 28.01 0.59
N MET A 386 -9.40 27.22 -0.03
CA MET A 386 -9.12 25.82 -0.33
C MET A 386 -7.87 25.62 -1.19
N ARG A 387 -7.60 26.55 -2.11
CA ARG A 387 -6.39 26.52 -2.94
C ARG A 387 -5.12 26.67 -2.11
N GLU A 388 -5.10 27.64 -1.21
CA GLU A 388 -3.94 27.88 -0.31
C GLU A 388 -3.75 26.70 0.64
N TRP A 389 -4.85 26.14 1.17
CA TRP A 389 -4.84 24.93 1.98
C TRP A 389 -4.21 23.76 1.24
N LEU A 390 -4.68 23.44 0.02
CA LEU A 390 -4.16 22.33 -0.76
C LEU A 390 -2.66 22.48 -1.09
N ASN A 391 -2.24 23.70 -1.42
CA ASN A 391 -0.82 23.97 -1.68
C ASN A 391 0.03 23.77 -0.41
N TYR A 392 -0.40 24.34 0.71
CA TYR A 392 0.31 24.21 1.98
C TYR A 392 0.44 22.75 2.41
N VAL A 393 -0.67 22.02 2.43
CA VAL A 393 -0.69 20.64 2.92
C VAL A 393 0.11 19.70 1.99
N ALA A 394 0.14 19.96 0.67
CA ALA A 394 0.95 19.18 -0.27
C ALA A 394 2.45 19.35 0.00
N ILE A 395 2.91 20.57 0.29
CA ILE A 395 4.31 20.82 0.68
C ILE A 395 4.63 20.08 1.97
N LYS A 396 3.77 20.20 3.00
CA LYS A 396 3.97 19.53 4.28
C LYS A 396 3.93 18.00 4.18
N PHE A 397 3.06 17.46 3.34
CA PHE A 397 3.00 16.03 3.05
C PHE A 397 4.30 15.52 2.41
N LYS A 398 4.83 16.26 1.43
CA LYS A 398 6.10 15.93 0.78
C LYS A 398 7.26 15.98 1.77
N GLU A 399 7.39 17.06 2.55
CA GLU A 399 8.42 17.22 3.58
C GLU A 399 8.36 16.07 4.61
N HIS A 400 7.16 15.73 5.08
CA HIS A 400 6.95 14.63 6.02
C HIS A 400 7.42 13.29 5.44
N ARG A 401 7.01 12.97 4.21
CA ARG A 401 7.42 11.72 3.54
C ARG A 401 8.94 11.63 3.40
N GLU A 402 9.59 12.69 2.93
CA GLU A 402 11.05 12.75 2.81
C GLU A 402 11.76 12.55 4.17
N HIS A 403 11.21 13.17 5.22
CA HIS A 403 11.72 12.99 6.58
C HIS A 403 11.56 11.54 7.05
N GLN A 404 10.40 10.93 6.87
CA GLN A 404 10.15 9.54 7.24
C GLN A 404 11.01 8.55 6.45
N PHE A 405 11.30 8.80 5.18
CA PHE A 405 12.24 8.00 4.40
C PHE A 405 13.67 8.08 4.95
N LYS A 406 14.13 9.29 5.34
CA LYS A 406 15.44 9.46 5.98
C LYS A 406 15.51 8.70 7.30
N LEU A 407 14.49 8.81 8.15
CA LEU A 407 14.41 8.09 9.42
C LEU A 407 14.44 6.57 9.22
N ALA A 408 13.69 6.05 8.23
CA ALA A 408 13.67 4.63 7.92
C ALA A 408 15.07 4.12 7.53
N ARG A 409 15.80 4.85 6.69
CA ARG A 409 17.19 4.51 6.31
C ARG A 409 18.11 4.51 7.53
N THR A 410 18.06 5.53 8.37
CA THR A 410 18.87 5.60 9.58
C THR A 410 18.54 4.49 10.57
N ALA A 411 17.28 4.09 10.68
CA ALA A 411 16.86 2.99 11.55
C ALA A 411 17.34 1.61 11.03
N LEU A 412 17.49 1.46 9.71
CA LEU A 412 18.03 0.24 9.08
C LEU A 412 19.57 0.21 9.08
N GLU A 413 20.21 1.37 9.03
CA GLU A 413 21.65 1.55 9.16
C GLU A 413 22.04 1.54 10.66
N ILE A 414 21.76 0.45 11.36
CA ILE A 414 22.36 0.27 12.69
C ILE A 414 23.86 0.22 12.47
N PRO A 415 24.64 1.18 13.00
CA PRO A 415 26.10 1.11 12.88
C PRO A 415 26.54 -0.23 13.44
N VAL A 416 27.43 -0.92 12.71
CA VAL A 416 27.99 -2.20 13.17
C VAL A 416 28.71 -1.90 14.49
N VAL A 417 28.05 -2.28 15.56
CA VAL A 417 28.56 -2.08 16.90
C VAL A 417 29.65 -3.12 17.11
N HIS A 418 30.88 -2.71 16.92
CA HIS A 418 32.01 -3.57 17.20
C HIS A 418 32.18 -3.72 18.71
N LYS A 419 32.40 -4.94 19.17
CA LYS A 419 32.90 -5.16 20.52
C LYS A 419 34.26 -4.52 20.68
N CYS A 420 34.57 -4.06 21.88
CA CYS A 420 35.91 -3.61 22.20
C CYS A 420 36.92 -4.71 21.81
N PRO A 421 38.04 -4.37 21.13
CA PRO A 421 39.03 -5.35 20.67
C PRO A 421 39.78 -6.07 21.78
N HIS A 422 39.63 -5.65 23.03
CA HIS A 422 40.28 -6.33 24.20
C HIS A 422 39.47 -7.56 24.59
N GLU A 423 40.13 -8.72 24.66
CA GLU A 423 39.51 -10.04 24.80
C GLU A 423 38.57 -10.21 26.02
N GLU A 424 38.83 -9.51 27.11
CA GLU A 424 38.01 -9.57 28.32
C GLU A 424 36.96 -8.45 28.42
N CYS A 425 36.88 -7.55 27.43
CA CYS A 425 35.97 -6.42 27.45
C CYS A 425 34.70 -6.72 26.65
N ASN A 426 33.53 -6.79 27.33
CA ASN A 426 32.24 -6.97 26.71
C ASN A 426 31.55 -5.63 26.34
N GLN A 427 32.25 -4.50 26.48
CA GLN A 427 31.69 -3.20 26.15
C GLN A 427 31.77 -2.92 24.64
N ILE A 428 30.97 -1.96 24.20
CA ILE A 428 30.90 -1.51 22.81
C ILE A 428 32.12 -0.64 22.51
N ALA A 429 32.83 -0.88 21.40
CA ALA A 429 33.92 -0.04 20.95
C ALA A 429 33.48 1.42 20.81
N GLY A 430 34.25 2.36 21.31
CA GLY A 430 33.92 3.79 21.39
C GLY A 430 33.15 4.22 22.64
N TYR A 431 32.57 3.29 23.39
CA TYR A 431 31.93 3.54 24.69
C TYR A 431 32.67 2.87 25.86
N CYS A 432 33.76 2.14 25.57
CA CYS A 432 34.58 1.51 26.57
C CYS A 432 35.49 2.54 27.27
N LEU A 433 35.08 3.04 28.42
CA LEU A 433 35.81 4.04 29.19
C LEU A 433 37.20 3.56 29.64
N MET A 434 37.42 2.24 29.66
CA MET A 434 38.70 1.65 30.09
C MET A 434 39.73 1.59 28.97
N HIS A 435 39.30 1.57 27.70
CA HIS A 435 40.17 1.33 26.56
C HIS A 435 40.04 2.41 25.45
N THR A 436 39.19 3.38 25.61
CA THR A 436 39.16 4.59 24.78
C THR A 436 40.09 5.62 25.45
N ALA A 437 41.36 5.63 25.07
CA ALA A 437 42.21 6.76 25.41
C ALA A 437 41.63 8.02 24.73
N PRO A 438 41.48 9.14 25.46
CA PRO A 438 41.18 10.40 24.81
C PRO A 438 42.36 10.73 23.89
N GLN A 439 42.08 10.73 22.57
CA GLN A 439 43.02 11.35 21.63
C GLN A 439 42.89 12.85 21.83
N PHE A 440 43.84 13.42 22.57
CA PHE A 440 44.07 14.84 22.61
C PHE A 440 44.90 15.27 21.39
#